data_5b2de3430449c9b974fa91360aeebf80
#
_entry.id   5b2de3430449c9b974fa91360aeebf80
#
_cell.length_a   1.000
_cell.length_b   1.000
_cell.length_c   1.000
_cell.angle_alpha   90.00
_cell.angle_beta   90.00
_cell.angle_gamma   90.00
#
_symmetry.space_group_name_H-M   'P 1'
#
loop_
_entity.id
_entity.type
_entity.pdbx_description
1 polymer ?
#
loop_
_entity_poly.entity_id
_entity_poly.type
_entity_poly.pdbx_seq_one_letter_code
_entity_poly.pdbx_strand_id
1 'polypeptide(L)'
;MSWDRTSPPFVKGDTLYIPSSFIAWTGAALDEKTPLLRSQNAIQNEGLRLLRHLGDNDTQKVVSCVGWEQEFFIVDRSMWLERPDLISCGRTLIGAGAPRGQQSSANYFSRLHPRIKALMDDWCNAQIEVGICSNVFHNEVAPGQHEQSPVFSLTNVAADQNILAMELLNDIAAEHDLVPLYHEKPFAGINGSGKHANWGLNTDTGKNLYAPGKTAETQGDFTTFVTALAHAITQHADVLRCSIATAGNDHRLGAQEAPPAILSLYTGNELAAAMKGVAFDGAALDCYGAPPTMIASGTPNVSDIAGAPEDRNRTAPIPFCGNRFEFRAVGSSQNIAFPLAVLNTAVADGCAAISDKVEAGASPRDAVAAVLADNWHGVFNGDGYSDEWAAEAAERGLLNLKTTPEAWATFDAPKNVALFEKFGVLSAAETVARKNIALDAYTMSIEIEGGSLLKMLDTAVMPALAKDLENYQNFDAGVDRAGLYASVASGTNTLRTALDGIPEGEQAAADYCVGTLKPAMDAVRVATDQAENLCENWPYPSYQDLLFNHQTEAVN
;
A
#
# COMPACT_ATOMS: atom_id res chain seq x y z
N MET A 1 15.46 23.62 -6.29
CA MET A 1 14.64 22.91 -7.29
C MET A 1 15.50 22.67 -8.53
N SER A 2 15.48 21.44 -9.07
CA SER A 2 16.19 21.04 -10.27
C SER A 2 15.29 20.16 -11.14
N TRP A 3 15.32 20.38 -12.47
CA TRP A 3 14.54 19.59 -13.40
C TRP A 3 15.04 18.14 -13.46
N ASP A 4 14.12 17.19 -13.35
CA ASP A 4 14.39 15.77 -13.62
C ASP A 4 14.35 15.53 -15.14
N ARG A 5 15.54 15.37 -15.75
CA ARG A 5 15.67 15.15 -17.20
C ARG A 5 15.20 13.75 -17.66
N THR A 6 14.87 12.87 -16.74
CA THR A 6 14.39 11.52 -17.02
C THR A 6 12.86 11.39 -16.97
N SER A 7 12.16 12.45 -16.54
CA SER A 7 10.72 12.57 -16.56
C SER A 7 10.26 13.59 -17.63
N PRO A 8 9.33 13.22 -18.53
CA PRO A 8 8.89 14.10 -19.59
C PRO A 8 8.09 15.29 -19.03
N PRO A 9 8.35 16.54 -19.48
CA PRO A 9 7.44 17.65 -19.21
C PRO A 9 6.12 17.43 -19.97
N PHE A 10 5.02 17.98 -19.43
CA PHE A 10 3.69 17.85 -20.02
C PHE A 10 2.90 19.16 -19.92
N VAL A 11 1.84 19.27 -20.70
CA VAL A 11 0.91 20.42 -20.68
C VAL A 11 -0.45 19.96 -20.13
N LYS A 12 -0.97 20.67 -19.12
CA LYS A 12 -2.33 20.51 -18.61
C LYS A 12 -3.04 21.86 -18.71
N GLY A 13 -4.09 21.94 -19.50
CA GLY A 13 -4.74 23.21 -19.81
C GLY A 13 -3.78 24.15 -20.58
N ASP A 14 -3.55 25.33 -20.03
CA ASP A 14 -2.62 26.35 -20.56
C ASP A 14 -1.27 26.38 -19.86
N THR A 15 -1.00 25.42 -18.97
CA THR A 15 0.16 25.40 -18.09
C THR A 15 1.14 24.29 -18.48
N LEU A 16 2.44 24.67 -18.62
CA LEU A 16 3.55 23.72 -18.80
C LEU A 16 4.06 23.25 -17.42
N TYR A 17 4.03 21.95 -17.21
CA TYR A 17 4.57 21.29 -16.03
C TYR A 17 5.92 20.65 -16.32
N ILE A 18 6.91 20.93 -15.48
CA ILE A 18 8.26 20.38 -15.59
C ILE A 18 8.56 19.58 -14.32
N PRO A 19 8.61 18.21 -14.39
CA PRO A 19 8.94 17.39 -13.24
C PRO A 19 10.29 17.80 -12.63
N SER A 20 10.31 18.04 -11.33
CA SER A 20 11.48 18.61 -10.65
C SER A 20 11.72 17.96 -9.30
N SER A 21 12.98 17.92 -8.89
CA SER A 21 13.42 17.53 -7.54
C SER A 21 13.61 18.75 -6.65
N PHE A 22 13.28 18.62 -5.36
CA PHE A 22 13.44 19.65 -4.35
C PHE A 22 14.57 19.29 -3.41
N ILE A 23 15.65 20.07 -3.45
CA ILE A 23 16.86 19.88 -2.68
C ILE A 23 17.12 21.15 -1.88
N ALA A 24 17.43 21.02 -0.58
CA ALA A 24 17.83 22.12 0.27
C ALA A 24 19.13 22.75 -0.23
N TRP A 25 19.41 23.98 0.18
CA TRP A 25 20.68 24.64 -0.14
C TRP A 25 21.91 23.90 0.40
N THR A 26 21.73 23.03 1.41
CA THR A 26 22.75 22.14 1.96
C THR A 26 22.99 20.88 1.11
N GLY A 27 22.16 20.61 0.10
CA GLY A 27 22.18 19.38 -0.71
C GLY A 27 21.27 18.26 -0.20
N ALA A 28 20.59 18.45 0.95
CA ALA A 28 19.67 17.44 1.49
C ALA A 28 18.38 17.35 0.65
N ALA A 29 17.91 16.13 0.43
CA ALA A 29 16.66 15.86 -0.27
C ALA A 29 15.45 16.24 0.62
N LEU A 30 14.56 17.09 0.06
CA LEU A 30 13.34 17.55 0.73
C LEU A 30 12.08 16.82 0.24
N ASP A 31 12.21 16.08 -0.85
CA ASP A 31 11.13 15.36 -1.53
C ASP A 31 11.32 13.84 -1.44
N GLU A 32 10.42 13.09 -2.05
CA GLU A 32 10.52 11.64 -2.20
C GLU A 32 11.13 11.23 -3.55
N LYS A 33 11.11 12.12 -4.54
CA LYS A 33 11.66 11.88 -5.87
C LYS A 33 13.18 11.76 -5.85
N THR A 34 13.87 12.61 -5.11
CA THR A 34 15.34 12.57 -5.04
C THR A 34 15.87 11.24 -4.48
N PRO A 35 15.37 10.70 -3.36
CA PRO A 35 15.73 9.36 -2.91
C PRO A 35 15.40 8.28 -3.95
N LEU A 36 14.28 8.38 -4.65
CA LEU A 36 13.92 7.43 -5.71
C LEU A 36 14.95 7.43 -6.85
N LEU A 37 15.33 8.60 -7.36
CA LEU A 37 16.35 8.72 -8.42
C LEU A 37 17.72 8.20 -7.96
N ARG A 38 18.12 8.49 -6.72
CA ARG A 38 19.35 7.94 -6.12
C ARG A 38 19.30 6.41 -6.01
N SER A 39 18.17 5.85 -5.60
CA SER A 39 17.98 4.39 -5.49
C SER A 39 18.00 3.68 -6.86
N GLN A 40 17.52 4.34 -7.91
CA GLN A 40 17.62 3.83 -9.28
C GLN A 40 19.09 3.74 -9.74
N ASN A 41 19.93 4.69 -9.37
CA ASN A 41 21.37 4.58 -9.61
C ASN A 41 22.00 3.44 -8.81
N ALA A 42 21.62 3.26 -7.56
CA ALA A 42 22.10 2.16 -6.72
C ALA A 42 21.79 0.80 -7.33
N ILE A 43 20.51 0.54 -7.67
CA ILE A 43 20.10 -0.74 -8.25
C ILE A 43 20.69 -0.96 -9.66
N GLN A 44 20.87 0.10 -10.46
CA GLN A 44 21.57 0.01 -11.74
C GLN A 44 23.01 -0.47 -11.55
N ASN A 45 23.75 0.17 -10.65
CA ASN A 45 25.17 -0.13 -10.42
C ASN A 45 25.37 -1.56 -9.92
N GLU A 46 24.64 -1.95 -8.87
CA GLU A 46 24.79 -3.28 -8.29
C GLU A 46 24.16 -4.39 -9.17
N GLY A 47 23.07 -4.09 -9.87
CA GLY A 47 22.49 -5.02 -10.85
C GLY A 47 23.42 -5.28 -12.02
N LEU A 48 24.10 -4.26 -12.55
CA LEU A 48 25.12 -4.42 -13.59
C LEU A 48 26.34 -5.20 -13.06
N ARG A 49 26.82 -4.89 -11.85
CA ARG A 49 27.91 -5.62 -11.20
C ARG A 49 27.59 -7.10 -11.10
N LEU A 50 26.37 -7.43 -10.64
CA LEU A 50 25.92 -8.82 -10.53
C LEU A 50 25.81 -9.50 -11.90
N LEU A 51 25.23 -8.84 -12.91
CA LEU A 51 25.14 -9.38 -14.28
C LEU A 51 26.52 -9.69 -14.89
N ARG A 52 27.55 -8.85 -14.61
CA ARG A 52 28.93 -9.14 -15.03
C ARG A 52 29.46 -10.44 -14.43
N HIS A 53 29.17 -10.72 -13.16
CA HIS A 53 29.54 -11.99 -12.53
C HIS A 53 28.79 -13.20 -13.11
N LEU A 54 27.59 -12.99 -13.68
CA LEU A 54 26.84 -14.03 -14.39
C LEU A 54 27.28 -14.20 -15.86
N GLY A 55 28.19 -13.34 -16.35
CA GLY A 55 28.74 -13.40 -17.71
C GLY A 55 28.04 -12.49 -18.73
N ASP A 56 27.03 -11.72 -18.33
CA ASP A 56 26.39 -10.74 -19.21
C ASP A 56 27.29 -9.48 -19.33
N ASN A 57 27.94 -9.33 -20.48
CA ASN A 57 28.79 -8.18 -20.79
C ASN A 57 28.11 -7.17 -21.73
N ASP A 58 26.94 -7.50 -22.25
CA ASP A 58 26.24 -6.70 -23.26
C ASP A 58 25.33 -5.65 -22.62
N THR A 59 24.65 -5.99 -21.55
CA THR A 59 23.78 -5.08 -20.78
C THR A 59 24.55 -3.87 -20.27
N GLN A 60 24.07 -2.65 -20.56
CA GLN A 60 24.68 -1.39 -20.10
C GLN A 60 23.80 -0.65 -19.06
N LYS A 61 22.53 -1.01 -18.95
CA LYS A 61 21.60 -0.42 -17.98
C LYS A 61 20.71 -1.47 -17.36
N VAL A 62 20.50 -1.34 -16.05
CA VAL A 62 19.43 -1.99 -15.30
C VAL A 62 18.51 -0.91 -14.78
N VAL A 63 17.23 -1.00 -15.07
CA VAL A 63 16.23 -0.02 -14.69
C VAL A 63 15.10 -0.66 -13.91
N SER A 64 14.62 0.01 -12.86
CA SER A 64 13.39 -0.42 -12.19
C SER A 64 12.18 0.15 -12.92
N CYS A 65 11.16 -0.70 -13.06
CA CYS A 65 9.87 -0.38 -13.65
C CYS A 65 8.76 -0.70 -12.67
N VAL A 66 7.65 0.02 -12.77
CA VAL A 66 6.46 -0.25 -11.97
C VAL A 66 5.18 0.06 -12.74
N GLY A 67 4.17 -0.79 -12.54
CA GLY A 67 2.77 -0.50 -12.82
C GLY A 67 2.05 -0.39 -11.47
N TRP A 68 1.48 0.77 -11.21
CA TRP A 68 0.72 0.98 -9.99
C TRP A 68 -0.74 0.54 -10.19
N GLU A 69 -1.37 0.01 -9.14
CA GLU A 69 -2.79 -0.26 -9.05
C GLU A 69 -3.36 0.71 -8.01
N GLN A 70 -4.10 1.71 -8.46
CA GLN A 70 -4.70 2.70 -7.57
C GLN A 70 -6.10 2.28 -7.22
N GLU A 71 -6.32 1.90 -5.97
CA GLU A 71 -7.65 1.71 -5.40
C GLU A 71 -8.13 3.01 -4.75
N PHE A 72 -9.44 3.24 -4.78
CA PHE A 72 -10.09 4.42 -4.19
C PHE A 72 -11.60 4.18 -4.06
N PHE A 73 -12.24 4.99 -3.21
CA PHE A 73 -13.71 5.05 -3.15
C PHE A 73 -14.23 6.27 -3.87
N ILE A 74 -15.44 6.16 -4.42
CA ILE A 74 -16.17 7.29 -4.97
C ILE A 74 -17.47 7.48 -4.19
N VAL A 75 -17.72 8.71 -3.74
CA VAL A 75 -18.93 9.10 -3.01
C VAL A 75 -19.63 10.28 -3.68
N ASP A 76 -20.92 10.44 -3.38
CA ASP A 76 -21.69 11.58 -3.85
C ASP A 76 -21.21 12.88 -3.18
N ARG A 77 -20.96 13.92 -3.99
CA ARG A 77 -20.42 15.20 -3.50
C ARG A 77 -21.38 15.91 -2.56
N SER A 78 -22.69 15.85 -2.81
CA SER A 78 -23.67 16.51 -1.95
C SER A 78 -23.67 15.93 -0.53
N MET A 79 -23.60 14.61 -0.42
CA MET A 79 -23.52 13.92 0.86
C MET A 79 -22.16 14.11 1.55
N TRP A 80 -21.06 14.11 0.77
CA TRP A 80 -19.71 14.38 1.29
C TRP A 80 -19.60 15.77 1.94
N LEU A 81 -20.25 16.79 1.36
CA LEU A 81 -20.26 18.16 1.90
C LEU A 81 -20.91 18.26 3.29
N GLU A 82 -21.75 17.30 3.67
CA GLU A 82 -22.40 17.21 4.97
C GLU A 82 -21.58 16.39 6.00
N ARG A 83 -20.40 15.85 5.60
CA ARG A 83 -19.54 15.00 6.44
C ARG A 83 -18.21 15.68 6.78
N PRO A 84 -18.12 16.40 7.93
CA PRO A 84 -16.88 17.07 8.34
C PRO A 84 -15.68 16.15 8.48
N ASP A 85 -15.88 14.89 8.89
CA ASP A 85 -14.84 13.88 9.00
C ASP A 85 -14.27 13.47 7.64
N LEU A 86 -15.12 13.26 6.62
CA LEU A 86 -14.66 12.96 5.26
C LEU A 86 -13.90 14.15 4.66
N ILE A 87 -14.34 15.38 4.93
CA ILE A 87 -13.67 16.60 4.44
C ILE A 87 -12.30 16.78 5.10
N SER A 88 -12.22 16.60 6.42
CA SER A 88 -11.01 16.90 7.19
C SER A 88 -10.00 15.75 7.22
N CYS A 89 -10.48 14.50 7.20
CA CYS A 89 -9.67 13.31 7.47
C CYS A 89 -9.71 12.28 6.32
N GLY A 90 -10.59 12.43 5.34
CA GLY A 90 -10.79 11.46 4.25
C GLY A 90 -11.43 10.14 4.68
N ARG A 91 -11.84 10.02 5.95
CA ARG A 91 -12.47 8.82 6.53
C ARG A 91 -13.61 9.18 7.47
N THR A 92 -14.55 8.23 7.64
CA THR A 92 -15.61 8.36 8.64
C THR A 92 -15.04 8.11 10.04
N LEU A 93 -15.23 9.05 10.95
CA LEU A 93 -14.89 8.92 12.37
C LEU A 93 -16.02 8.33 13.20
N ILE A 94 -17.26 8.45 12.70
CA ILE A 94 -18.48 7.80 13.17
C ILE A 94 -19.28 7.32 11.97
N GLY A 95 -20.09 6.31 12.14
CA GLY A 95 -20.99 5.80 11.12
C GLY A 95 -21.25 4.31 11.25
N ALA A 96 -22.52 3.95 11.42
CA ALA A 96 -22.97 2.57 11.44
C ALA A 96 -22.77 1.92 10.06
N GLY A 97 -22.46 0.62 10.04
CA GLY A 97 -22.34 -0.15 8.82
C GLY A 97 -23.68 -0.23 8.07
N ALA A 98 -23.62 -0.17 6.74
CA ALA A 98 -24.81 -0.37 5.92
C ALA A 98 -25.33 -1.82 6.06
N PRO A 99 -26.66 -2.04 6.00
CA PRO A 99 -27.25 -3.38 6.00
C PRO A 99 -26.72 -4.28 4.88
N ARG A 100 -26.42 -3.67 3.75
CA ARG A 100 -25.76 -4.31 2.62
C ARG A 100 -24.29 -3.87 2.56
N GLY A 101 -23.40 -4.86 2.71
CA GLY A 101 -21.95 -4.69 2.64
C GLY A 101 -21.36 -5.45 1.44
N GLN A 102 -20.44 -6.36 1.73
CA GLN A 102 -19.63 -7.10 0.74
C GLN A 102 -20.15 -8.51 0.44
N GLN A 103 -21.37 -8.84 0.83
CA GLN A 103 -21.93 -10.18 0.67
C GLN A 103 -21.85 -10.62 -0.79
N SER A 104 -21.35 -11.85 -0.98
CA SER A 104 -21.17 -12.48 -2.30
C SER A 104 -20.22 -11.71 -3.25
N SER A 105 -19.40 -10.80 -2.74
CA SER A 105 -18.56 -9.89 -3.56
C SER A 105 -19.36 -9.20 -4.68
N ALA A 106 -20.58 -8.80 -4.37
CA ALA A 106 -21.54 -8.33 -5.37
C ALA A 106 -21.03 -7.08 -6.12
N ASN A 107 -20.32 -6.18 -5.44
CA ASN A 107 -19.73 -5.00 -6.10
C ASN A 107 -18.66 -5.42 -7.11
N TYR A 108 -17.74 -6.30 -6.73
CA TYR A 108 -16.63 -6.78 -7.57
C TYR A 108 -17.12 -7.43 -8.88
N PHE A 109 -18.16 -8.27 -8.79
CA PHE A 109 -18.70 -8.99 -9.95
C PHE A 109 -19.78 -8.22 -10.73
N SER A 110 -20.15 -7.02 -10.27
CA SER A 110 -21.15 -6.21 -10.96
C SER A 110 -20.55 -5.38 -12.11
N ARG A 111 -21.42 -4.91 -12.99
CA ARG A 111 -21.04 -3.87 -13.95
C ARG A 111 -20.75 -2.55 -13.23
N LEU A 112 -19.94 -1.70 -13.84
CA LEU A 112 -19.78 -0.31 -13.38
C LEU A 112 -21.13 0.42 -13.47
N HIS A 113 -21.46 1.16 -12.39
CA HIS A 113 -22.59 2.08 -12.43
C HIS A 113 -22.40 3.13 -13.54
N PRO A 114 -23.46 3.54 -14.30
CA PRO A 114 -23.32 4.47 -15.42
C PRO A 114 -22.62 5.79 -15.08
N ARG A 115 -22.87 6.38 -13.91
CA ARG A 115 -22.16 7.60 -13.45
C ARG A 115 -20.65 7.35 -13.28
N ILE A 116 -20.29 6.22 -12.67
CA ILE A 116 -18.90 5.84 -12.47
C ILE A 116 -18.22 5.55 -13.82
N LYS A 117 -18.92 4.86 -14.73
CA LYS A 117 -18.39 4.60 -16.08
C LYS A 117 -18.08 5.89 -16.82
N ALA A 118 -18.98 6.88 -16.78
CA ALA A 118 -18.77 8.19 -17.39
C ALA A 118 -17.57 8.92 -16.78
N LEU A 119 -17.49 8.97 -15.45
CA LEU A 119 -16.33 9.51 -14.74
C LEU A 119 -15.02 8.84 -15.17
N MET A 120 -14.99 7.50 -15.21
CA MET A 120 -13.79 6.75 -15.58
C MET A 120 -13.36 7.00 -17.03
N ASP A 121 -14.31 7.12 -17.95
CA ASP A 121 -14.01 7.42 -19.35
C ASP A 121 -13.37 8.80 -19.51
N ASP A 122 -13.94 9.82 -18.85
CA ASP A 122 -13.40 11.18 -18.89
C ASP A 122 -12.03 11.27 -18.19
N TRP A 123 -11.87 10.57 -17.08
CA TRP A 123 -10.58 10.49 -16.39
C TRP A 123 -9.51 9.79 -17.24
N CYS A 124 -9.85 8.69 -17.93
CA CYS A 124 -8.93 8.04 -18.86
C CYS A 124 -8.53 8.95 -20.02
N ASN A 125 -9.47 9.72 -20.57
CA ASN A 125 -9.18 10.69 -21.63
C ASN A 125 -8.22 11.78 -21.14
N ALA A 126 -8.46 12.35 -19.95
CA ALA A 126 -7.59 13.36 -19.35
C ALA A 126 -6.17 12.80 -19.07
N GLN A 127 -6.05 11.55 -18.67
CA GLN A 127 -4.76 10.88 -18.50
C GLN A 127 -3.99 10.74 -19.82
N ILE A 128 -4.68 10.36 -20.90
CA ILE A 128 -4.06 10.22 -22.23
C ILE A 128 -3.51 11.57 -22.71
N GLU A 129 -4.21 12.66 -22.48
CA GLU A 129 -3.78 14.01 -22.86
C GLU A 129 -2.45 14.43 -22.22
N VAL A 130 -2.17 13.93 -21.01
CA VAL A 130 -0.89 14.19 -20.30
C VAL A 130 0.12 13.03 -20.40
N GLY A 131 -0.14 12.04 -21.25
CA GLY A 131 0.77 10.94 -21.56
C GLY A 131 0.73 9.75 -20.59
N ILE A 132 -0.35 9.60 -19.82
CA ILE A 132 -0.58 8.42 -18.96
C ILE A 132 -1.43 7.42 -19.73
N CYS A 133 -0.90 6.20 -19.95
CA CYS A 133 -1.61 5.14 -20.61
C CYS A 133 -2.41 4.31 -19.60
N SER A 134 -3.68 4.64 -19.38
CA SER A 134 -4.62 3.80 -18.64
C SER A 134 -4.81 2.47 -19.37
N ASN A 135 -4.90 1.36 -18.61
CA ASN A 135 -5.08 0.03 -19.16
C ASN A 135 -6.42 -0.60 -18.73
N VAL A 136 -6.65 -0.69 -17.43
CA VAL A 136 -7.83 -1.35 -16.86
C VAL A 136 -8.42 -0.48 -15.74
N PHE A 137 -9.74 -0.45 -15.66
CA PHE A 137 -10.47 0.02 -14.48
C PHE A 137 -11.68 -0.88 -14.21
N HIS A 138 -12.02 -1.10 -12.95
CA HIS A 138 -13.10 -1.98 -12.54
C HIS A 138 -13.59 -1.65 -11.11
N ASN A 139 -14.66 -2.32 -10.70
CA ASN A 139 -15.10 -2.30 -9.31
C ASN A 139 -14.20 -3.17 -8.43
N GLU A 140 -13.99 -2.72 -7.20
CA GLU A 140 -13.39 -3.50 -6.13
C GLU A 140 -14.44 -4.13 -5.21
N VAL A 141 -13.99 -4.85 -4.16
CA VAL A 141 -14.87 -5.68 -3.31
C VAL A 141 -15.84 -4.83 -2.48
N ALA A 142 -15.38 -3.70 -1.93
CA ALA A 142 -16.24 -2.85 -1.12
C ALA A 142 -17.21 -2.03 -1.99
N PRO A 143 -18.46 -1.83 -1.54
CA PRO A 143 -19.38 -0.95 -2.23
C PRO A 143 -18.81 0.46 -2.42
N GLY A 144 -18.86 0.99 -3.65
CA GLY A 144 -18.30 2.29 -4.02
C GLY A 144 -16.78 2.30 -4.16
N GLN A 145 -16.12 1.16 -4.08
CA GLN A 145 -14.67 1.02 -4.29
C GLN A 145 -14.37 0.63 -5.73
N HIS A 146 -13.32 1.23 -6.27
CA HIS A 146 -12.86 1.06 -7.66
C HIS A 146 -11.35 1.00 -7.71
N GLU A 147 -10.84 0.46 -8.82
CA GLU A 147 -9.40 0.38 -9.10
C GLU A 147 -9.11 0.80 -10.54
N GLN A 148 -7.94 1.42 -10.71
CA GLN A 148 -7.34 1.64 -12.02
C GLN A 148 -5.87 1.20 -12.03
N SER A 149 -5.48 0.55 -13.14
CA SER A 149 -4.08 0.18 -13.43
C SER A 149 -3.66 0.75 -14.78
N PRO A 150 -2.52 1.47 -14.88
CA PRO A 150 -1.95 1.90 -16.15
C PRO A 150 -1.03 0.82 -16.74
N VAL A 151 -0.55 1.08 -17.93
CA VAL A 151 0.64 0.39 -18.48
C VAL A 151 1.86 0.77 -17.64
N PHE A 152 2.71 -0.20 -17.28
CA PHE A 152 3.91 0.05 -16.50
C PHE A 152 4.91 0.97 -17.21
N SER A 153 5.70 1.71 -16.43
CA SER A 153 6.76 2.58 -16.94
C SER A 153 7.97 2.59 -16.00
N LEU A 154 9.00 3.39 -16.32
CA LEU A 154 10.12 3.62 -15.41
C LEU A 154 9.62 4.13 -14.07
N THR A 155 10.18 3.63 -12.97
CA THR A 155 9.66 3.86 -11.62
C THR A 155 9.48 5.34 -11.27
N ASN A 156 10.41 6.22 -11.65
CA ASN A 156 10.28 7.66 -11.40
C ASN A 156 9.16 8.31 -12.23
N VAL A 157 9.01 7.89 -13.48
CA VAL A 157 7.92 8.35 -14.35
C VAL A 157 6.57 7.87 -13.85
N ALA A 158 6.47 6.59 -13.48
CA ALA A 158 5.26 6.00 -12.93
C ALA A 158 4.82 6.67 -11.61
N ALA A 159 5.78 7.03 -10.74
CA ALA A 159 5.49 7.75 -9.50
C ALA A 159 4.90 9.15 -9.77
N ASP A 160 5.47 9.89 -10.72
CA ASP A 160 4.93 11.19 -11.15
C ASP A 160 3.54 11.03 -11.77
N GLN A 161 3.37 10.02 -12.64
CA GLN A 161 2.10 9.73 -13.32
C GLN A 161 1.00 9.35 -12.33
N ASN A 162 1.32 8.61 -11.26
CA ASN A 162 0.33 8.26 -10.24
C ASN A 162 -0.21 9.49 -9.51
N ILE A 163 0.67 10.40 -9.05
CA ILE A 163 0.25 11.64 -8.39
C ILE A 163 -0.61 12.48 -9.34
N LEU A 164 -0.18 12.61 -10.59
CA LEU A 164 -0.92 13.35 -11.60
C LEU A 164 -2.27 12.71 -11.91
N ALA A 165 -2.36 11.39 -11.96
CA ALA A 165 -3.62 10.66 -12.15
C ALA A 165 -4.60 10.89 -10.99
N MET A 166 -4.11 10.89 -9.73
CA MET A 166 -4.94 11.22 -8.57
C MET A 166 -5.45 12.67 -8.62
N GLU A 167 -4.61 13.61 -9.01
CA GLU A 167 -5.00 15.02 -9.17
C GLU A 167 -6.07 15.19 -10.27
N LEU A 168 -5.87 14.55 -11.42
CA LEU A 168 -6.85 14.55 -12.51
C LEU A 168 -8.18 13.95 -12.07
N LEU A 169 -8.17 12.88 -11.28
CA LEU A 169 -9.41 12.29 -10.78
C LEU A 169 -10.17 13.23 -9.85
N ASN A 170 -9.47 14.01 -9.01
CA ASN A 170 -10.10 15.03 -8.18
C ASN A 170 -10.83 16.11 -9.04
N ASP A 171 -10.15 16.60 -10.08
CA ASP A 171 -10.70 17.61 -10.97
C ASP A 171 -11.95 17.08 -11.72
N ILE A 172 -11.81 15.91 -12.37
CA ILE A 172 -12.88 15.31 -13.18
C ILE A 172 -14.05 14.85 -12.30
N ALA A 173 -13.81 14.27 -11.13
CA ALA A 173 -14.87 13.85 -10.22
C ALA A 173 -15.75 15.03 -9.77
N ALA A 174 -15.15 16.21 -9.57
CA ALA A 174 -15.89 17.43 -9.24
C ALA A 174 -16.86 17.84 -10.35
N GLU A 175 -16.51 17.62 -11.62
CA GLU A 175 -17.39 17.88 -12.79
C GLU A 175 -18.58 16.90 -12.87
N HIS A 176 -18.43 15.70 -12.26
CA HIS A 176 -19.46 14.67 -12.18
C HIS A 176 -20.27 14.69 -10.87
N ASP A 177 -20.13 15.73 -10.02
CA ASP A 177 -20.75 15.80 -8.68
C ASP A 177 -20.35 14.61 -7.80
N LEU A 178 -19.11 14.13 -7.93
CA LEU A 178 -18.53 13.03 -7.17
C LEU A 178 -17.24 13.46 -6.46
N VAL A 179 -16.79 12.67 -5.47
CA VAL A 179 -15.56 12.88 -4.74
C VAL A 179 -14.82 11.56 -4.59
N PRO A 180 -13.54 11.47 -5.00
CA PRO A 180 -12.70 10.32 -4.71
C PRO A 180 -12.16 10.38 -3.28
N LEU A 181 -12.15 9.25 -2.60
CA LEU A 181 -11.52 9.10 -1.29
C LEU A 181 -10.32 8.17 -1.42
N TYR A 182 -9.15 8.70 -1.13
CA TYR A 182 -7.88 7.96 -1.20
C TYR A 182 -7.41 7.44 0.16
N HIS A 183 -8.11 7.77 1.25
CA HIS A 183 -7.78 7.20 2.55
C HIS A 183 -7.86 5.67 2.48
N GLU A 184 -6.91 4.98 3.13
CA GLU A 184 -6.78 3.52 3.08
C GLU A 184 -8.00 2.79 3.67
N LYS A 185 -8.71 3.43 4.59
CA LYS A 185 -9.90 2.87 5.23
C LYS A 185 -10.96 3.95 5.46
N PRO A 186 -11.63 4.44 4.42
CA PRO A 186 -12.61 5.51 4.58
C PRO A 186 -13.85 5.07 5.36
N PHE A 187 -14.17 3.79 5.35
CA PHE A 187 -15.32 3.23 6.05
C PHE A 187 -14.92 2.01 6.89
N ALA A 188 -15.42 1.92 8.12
CA ALA A 188 -15.15 0.79 8.99
C ALA A 188 -15.87 -0.49 8.54
N GLY A 189 -15.28 -1.64 8.83
CA GLY A 189 -15.91 -2.96 8.63
C GLY A 189 -15.94 -3.50 7.20
N ILE A 190 -15.38 -2.76 6.21
CA ILE A 190 -15.28 -3.19 4.81
C ILE A 190 -13.83 -3.14 4.33
N ASN A 191 -13.54 -3.60 3.10
CA ASN A 191 -12.21 -3.54 2.52
C ASN A 191 -11.64 -2.12 2.53
N GLY A 192 -10.34 -2.03 2.70
CA GLY A 192 -9.57 -0.81 2.50
C GLY A 192 -9.00 -0.72 1.09
N SER A 193 -8.42 0.43 0.78
CA SER A 193 -7.77 0.70 -0.49
C SER A 193 -6.24 0.71 -0.37
N GLY A 194 -5.58 0.06 -1.31
CA GLY A 194 -4.14 0.04 -1.47
C GLY A 194 -3.66 0.75 -2.72
N LYS A 195 -2.35 0.77 -2.86
CA LYS A 195 -1.66 1.17 -4.08
C LYS A 195 -0.62 0.10 -4.38
N HIS A 196 -1.07 -0.98 -5.01
CA HIS A 196 -0.19 -2.11 -5.29
C HIS A 196 0.86 -1.72 -6.33
N ALA A 197 2.12 -1.95 -6.01
CA ALA A 197 3.23 -1.63 -6.90
C ALA A 197 3.73 -2.91 -7.59
N ASN A 198 3.33 -3.12 -8.83
CA ASN A 198 3.83 -4.20 -9.69
C ASN A 198 5.23 -3.84 -10.17
N TRP A 199 6.23 -4.24 -9.40
CA TRP A 199 7.62 -3.82 -9.55
C TRP A 199 8.47 -4.90 -10.21
N GLY A 200 9.44 -4.47 -11.03
CA GLY A 200 10.39 -5.34 -11.68
C GLY A 200 11.64 -4.61 -12.15
N LEU A 201 12.63 -5.37 -12.62
CA LEU A 201 13.87 -4.88 -13.18
C LEU A 201 14.01 -5.32 -14.64
N ASN A 202 14.34 -4.36 -15.50
CA ASN A 202 14.58 -4.61 -16.92
C ASN A 202 15.97 -4.12 -17.32
N THR A 203 16.50 -4.70 -18.40
CA THR A 203 17.76 -4.28 -19.00
C THR A 203 17.51 -3.51 -20.30
N ASP A 204 18.49 -2.72 -20.73
CA ASP A 204 18.48 -2.06 -22.05
C ASP A 204 18.60 -3.03 -23.23
N THR A 205 18.94 -4.29 -22.96
CA THR A 205 18.95 -5.38 -23.95
C THR A 205 17.59 -6.09 -24.07
N GLY A 206 16.58 -5.66 -23.28
CA GLY A 206 15.22 -6.21 -23.33
C GLY A 206 14.98 -7.42 -22.44
N LYS A 207 15.90 -7.78 -21.54
CA LYS A 207 15.68 -8.84 -20.55
C LYS A 207 14.82 -8.28 -19.41
N ASN A 208 13.83 -9.05 -18.96
CA ASN A 208 13.16 -8.86 -17.69
C ASN A 208 13.79 -9.81 -16.66
N LEU A 209 14.44 -9.26 -15.63
CA LEU A 209 15.20 -10.01 -14.64
C LEU A 209 14.31 -10.78 -13.64
N TYR A 210 13.01 -10.49 -13.63
CA TYR A 210 12.00 -11.23 -12.84
C TYR A 210 11.08 -12.09 -13.70
N ALA A 211 11.40 -12.29 -14.99
CA ALA A 211 10.78 -13.30 -15.82
C ALA A 211 11.74 -14.48 -15.98
N PRO A 212 11.33 -15.72 -15.69
CA PRO A 212 12.23 -16.88 -15.73
C PRO A 212 12.80 -17.17 -17.14
N GLY A 213 12.13 -16.68 -18.19
CA GLY A 213 12.61 -16.88 -19.55
C GLY A 213 12.55 -18.35 -20.00
N LYS A 214 13.29 -18.66 -21.08
CA LYS A 214 13.29 -19.99 -21.70
C LYS A 214 14.68 -20.62 -21.87
N THR A 215 15.73 -19.92 -21.52
CA THR A 215 17.13 -20.37 -21.63
C THR A 215 17.74 -20.56 -20.25
N ALA A 216 18.75 -21.39 -20.13
CA ALA A 216 19.48 -21.58 -18.88
C ALA A 216 20.05 -20.26 -18.33
N GLU A 217 20.51 -19.37 -19.22
CA GLU A 217 21.00 -18.05 -18.87
C GLU A 217 19.89 -17.20 -18.20
N THR A 218 18.74 -17.02 -18.88
CA THR A 218 17.66 -16.18 -18.35
C THR A 218 17.01 -16.76 -17.10
N GLN A 219 16.99 -18.09 -16.95
CA GLN A 219 16.54 -18.75 -15.72
C GLN A 219 17.55 -18.55 -14.57
N GLY A 220 18.84 -18.61 -14.87
CA GLY A 220 19.91 -18.34 -13.91
C GLY A 220 19.89 -16.88 -13.43
N ASP A 221 19.74 -15.93 -14.36
CA ASP A 221 19.55 -14.50 -14.02
C ASP A 221 18.34 -14.32 -13.10
N PHE A 222 17.19 -14.89 -13.48
CA PHE A 222 15.95 -14.82 -12.69
C PHE A 222 16.14 -15.35 -11.27
N THR A 223 16.66 -16.56 -11.10
CA THR A 223 16.89 -17.16 -9.77
C THR A 223 17.83 -16.31 -8.92
N THR A 224 18.84 -15.71 -9.55
CA THR A 224 19.81 -14.83 -8.89
C THR A 224 19.14 -13.55 -8.40
N PHE A 225 18.35 -12.88 -9.24
CA PHE A 225 17.66 -11.64 -8.84
C PHE A 225 16.51 -11.90 -7.84
N VAL A 226 15.81 -13.04 -7.92
CA VAL A 226 14.86 -13.44 -6.86
C VAL A 226 15.58 -13.67 -5.53
N THR A 227 16.79 -14.22 -5.55
CA THR A 227 17.62 -14.37 -4.34
C THR A 227 18.01 -13.00 -3.76
N ALA A 228 18.38 -12.04 -4.60
CA ALA A 228 18.65 -10.67 -4.15
C ALA A 228 17.41 -10.01 -3.51
N LEU A 229 16.22 -10.26 -4.06
CA LEU A 229 14.95 -9.80 -3.47
C LEU A 229 14.66 -10.51 -2.14
N ALA A 230 14.89 -11.82 -2.03
CA ALA A 230 14.73 -12.55 -0.76
C ALA A 230 15.64 -11.97 0.34
N HIS A 231 16.90 -11.64 0.01
CA HIS A 231 17.80 -10.91 0.90
C HIS A 231 17.22 -9.56 1.33
N ALA A 232 16.77 -8.77 0.35
CA ALA A 232 16.20 -7.44 0.59
C ALA A 232 15.05 -7.47 1.60
N ILE A 233 14.09 -8.38 1.39
CA ILE A 233 12.90 -8.50 2.24
C ILE A 233 13.24 -9.01 3.64
N THR A 234 14.21 -9.90 3.75
CA THR A 234 14.59 -10.52 5.03
C THR A 234 15.46 -9.60 5.88
N GLN A 235 16.49 -8.98 5.28
CA GLN A 235 17.45 -8.15 6.01
C GLN A 235 16.95 -6.74 6.28
N HIS A 236 16.05 -6.23 5.41
CA HIS A 236 15.59 -4.84 5.41
C HIS A 236 14.07 -4.71 5.61
N ALA A 237 13.44 -5.72 6.25
CA ALA A 237 12.01 -5.71 6.57
C ALA A 237 11.56 -4.46 7.35
N ASP A 238 12.40 -3.97 8.25
CA ASP A 238 12.12 -2.79 9.07
C ASP A 238 11.98 -1.51 8.23
N VAL A 239 12.96 -1.19 7.37
CA VAL A 239 12.87 0.00 6.52
C VAL A 239 11.78 -0.12 5.44
N LEU A 240 11.54 -1.33 4.94
CA LEU A 240 10.41 -1.59 4.03
C LEU A 240 9.09 -1.37 4.76
N ARG A 241 8.94 -1.82 6.01
CA ARG A 241 7.75 -1.54 6.82
C ARG A 241 7.61 -0.05 7.14
N CYS A 242 8.70 0.67 7.43
CA CYS A 242 8.67 2.13 7.61
C CYS A 242 8.15 2.83 6.36
N SER A 243 8.56 2.40 5.18
CA SER A 243 8.21 3.04 3.91
C SER A 243 6.71 3.05 3.60
N ILE A 244 5.96 2.14 4.22
CA ILE A 244 4.50 2.01 4.09
C ILE A 244 3.74 2.40 5.36
N ALA A 245 4.44 2.91 6.38
CA ALA A 245 3.87 3.23 7.69
C ALA A 245 3.29 4.64 7.69
N THR A 246 1.96 4.72 7.70
CA THR A 246 1.17 5.94 7.82
C THR A 246 -0.04 5.70 8.71
N ALA A 247 -0.63 6.78 9.25
CA ALA A 247 -1.85 6.70 10.06
C ALA A 247 -2.99 5.98 9.34
N GLY A 248 -3.19 6.27 8.05
CA GLY A 248 -4.22 5.63 7.21
C GLY A 248 -3.94 4.15 6.99
N ASN A 249 -2.70 3.78 6.70
CA ASN A 249 -2.34 2.40 6.38
C ASN A 249 -2.36 1.48 7.62
N ASP A 250 -2.18 2.02 8.84
CA ASP A 250 -2.36 1.27 10.08
C ASP A 250 -3.81 0.73 10.26
N HIS A 251 -4.80 1.37 9.64
CA HIS A 251 -6.18 0.89 9.61
C HIS A 251 -6.44 -0.21 8.60
N ARG A 252 -5.60 -0.31 7.56
CA ARG A 252 -5.79 -1.23 6.44
C ARG A 252 -5.06 -2.57 6.65
N LEU A 253 -3.81 -2.56 7.14
CA LEU A 253 -2.96 -3.74 7.18
C LEU A 253 -3.52 -4.86 8.08
N GLY A 254 -3.38 -6.10 7.60
CA GLY A 254 -3.68 -7.31 8.36
C GLY A 254 -5.09 -7.89 8.19
N ALA A 255 -5.93 -7.33 7.33
CA ALA A 255 -7.26 -7.88 7.05
C ALA A 255 -7.82 -7.42 5.70
N GLN A 256 -8.78 -8.18 5.16
CA GLN A 256 -9.59 -7.75 4.00
C GLN A 256 -8.73 -7.33 2.79
N GLU A 257 -7.95 -8.27 2.27
CA GLU A 257 -7.06 -8.12 1.10
C GLU A 257 -5.82 -7.24 1.32
N ALA A 258 -5.60 -6.72 2.53
CA ALA A 258 -4.36 -6.05 2.88
C ALA A 258 -3.38 -7.01 3.58
N PRO A 259 -2.09 -7.05 3.20
CA PRO A 259 -1.12 -7.93 3.84
C PRO A 259 -0.91 -7.57 5.30
N PRO A 260 -0.43 -8.52 6.14
CA PRO A 260 -0.02 -8.22 7.51
C PRO A 260 1.20 -7.32 7.55
N ALA A 261 1.49 -6.76 8.73
CA ALA A 261 2.71 -5.97 8.98
C ALA A 261 4.01 -6.79 8.96
N ILE A 262 3.91 -8.11 8.80
CA ILE A 262 5.04 -9.04 8.63
C ILE A 262 5.42 -9.07 7.16
N LEU A 263 6.59 -8.55 6.81
CA LEU A 263 7.06 -8.61 5.43
C LEU A 263 7.69 -9.98 5.14
N SER A 264 7.16 -10.66 4.13
CA SER A 264 7.62 -11.95 3.65
C SER A 264 7.53 -12.03 2.13
N LEU A 265 8.30 -12.94 1.53
CA LEU A 265 8.31 -13.19 0.11
C LEU A 265 7.44 -14.40 -0.21
N TYR A 266 6.42 -14.22 -1.04
CA TYR A 266 5.63 -15.33 -1.58
C TYR A 266 6.12 -15.66 -2.99
N THR A 267 6.52 -16.90 -3.20
CA THR A 267 7.06 -17.38 -4.47
C THR A 267 6.17 -18.41 -5.17
N GLY A 268 5.15 -18.90 -4.48
CA GLY A 268 4.41 -20.06 -4.92
C GLY A 268 5.21 -21.37 -4.75
N ASN A 269 4.52 -22.50 -4.89
CA ASN A 269 5.10 -23.80 -4.53
C ASN A 269 6.23 -24.24 -5.47
N GLU A 270 6.08 -24.00 -6.78
CA GLU A 270 7.04 -24.46 -7.79
C GLU A 270 8.36 -23.68 -7.73
N LEU A 271 8.28 -22.35 -7.65
CA LEU A 271 9.47 -21.52 -7.50
C LEU A 271 10.13 -21.75 -6.14
N ALA A 272 9.37 -21.91 -5.06
CA ALA A 272 9.91 -22.26 -3.76
C ALA A 272 10.67 -23.60 -3.78
N ALA A 273 10.15 -24.62 -4.44
CA ALA A 273 10.81 -25.90 -4.58
C ALA A 273 12.16 -25.79 -5.35
N ALA A 274 12.16 -25.04 -6.45
CA ALA A 274 13.38 -24.76 -7.20
C ALA A 274 14.41 -24.00 -6.38
N MET A 275 14.01 -22.90 -5.73
CA MET A 275 14.87 -22.11 -4.86
C MET A 275 15.43 -22.94 -3.69
N LYS A 276 14.62 -23.80 -3.07
CA LYS A 276 15.06 -24.71 -2.01
C LYS A 276 16.10 -25.69 -2.53
N GLY A 277 15.90 -26.22 -3.76
CA GLY A 277 16.89 -27.06 -4.43
C GLY A 277 18.23 -26.35 -4.63
N VAL A 278 18.22 -25.07 -5.01
CA VAL A 278 19.44 -24.25 -5.14
C VAL A 278 20.10 -24.03 -3.77
N ALA A 279 19.32 -23.65 -2.76
CA ALA A 279 19.86 -23.30 -1.45
C ALA A 279 20.47 -24.51 -0.71
N PHE A 280 19.83 -25.69 -0.77
CA PHE A 280 20.13 -26.80 0.14
C PHE A 280 20.52 -28.10 -0.53
N ASP A 281 20.08 -28.36 -1.78
CA ASP A 281 20.20 -29.65 -2.44
C ASP A 281 21.20 -29.66 -3.63
N GLY A 282 21.90 -28.56 -3.87
CA GLY A 282 22.91 -28.47 -4.91
C GLY A 282 22.36 -28.29 -6.34
N ALA A 283 21.09 -27.94 -6.51
CA ALA A 283 20.51 -27.72 -7.84
C ALA A 283 21.19 -26.55 -8.58
N ALA A 284 21.13 -26.58 -9.91
CA ALA A 284 21.62 -25.50 -10.76
C ALA A 284 20.68 -24.28 -10.70
N LEU A 285 21.18 -23.08 -11.08
CA LEU A 285 20.40 -21.84 -11.07
C LEU A 285 19.24 -21.83 -12.08
N ASP A 286 19.34 -22.64 -13.12
CA ASP A 286 18.34 -22.79 -14.18
C ASP A 286 17.32 -23.92 -13.93
N CYS A 287 17.16 -24.33 -12.67
CA CYS A 287 16.28 -25.45 -12.31
C CYS A 287 14.77 -25.09 -12.30
N TYR A 288 14.40 -23.80 -12.38
CA TYR A 288 13.03 -23.35 -12.49
C TYR A 288 12.63 -23.14 -13.94
N GLY A 289 11.63 -23.87 -14.41
CA GLY A 289 11.18 -23.74 -15.80
C GLY A 289 10.45 -24.96 -16.35
N ALA A 290 9.77 -25.71 -15.48
CA ALA A 290 8.87 -26.77 -15.96
C ALA A 290 7.80 -26.19 -16.91
N PRO A 291 7.44 -26.90 -17.99
CA PRO A 291 6.36 -26.47 -18.85
C PRO A 291 5.05 -26.40 -18.04
N PRO A 292 4.19 -25.40 -18.30
CA PRO A 292 2.95 -25.27 -17.58
C PRO A 292 2.10 -26.54 -17.69
N THR A 293 1.51 -26.96 -16.58
CA THR A 293 0.56 -28.07 -16.56
C THR A 293 -0.66 -27.66 -17.36
N MET A 294 -1.03 -28.45 -18.38
CA MET A 294 -2.25 -28.20 -19.15
C MET A 294 -3.47 -28.70 -18.40
N ILE A 295 -4.42 -27.82 -18.18
CA ILE A 295 -5.70 -28.11 -17.54
C ILE A 295 -6.71 -28.38 -18.65
N ALA A 296 -7.19 -29.61 -18.73
CA ALA A 296 -8.23 -29.97 -19.68
C ALA A 296 -9.56 -29.31 -19.28
N SER A 297 -10.17 -28.58 -20.21
CA SER A 297 -11.49 -27.95 -19.99
C SER A 297 -12.63 -28.96 -19.85
N GLY A 298 -12.42 -30.22 -20.24
CA GLY A 298 -13.42 -31.29 -20.26
C GLY A 298 -14.50 -31.12 -21.32
N THR A 299 -14.34 -30.17 -22.23
CA THR A 299 -15.25 -29.93 -23.36
C THR A 299 -14.49 -29.69 -24.66
N PRO A 300 -14.92 -30.26 -25.80
CA PRO A 300 -14.24 -30.06 -27.08
C PRO A 300 -14.35 -28.63 -27.64
N ASN A 301 -15.25 -27.80 -27.07
CA ASN A 301 -15.51 -26.45 -27.55
C ASN A 301 -14.58 -25.41 -26.93
N VAL A 302 -13.82 -25.79 -25.91
CA VAL A 302 -12.88 -24.90 -25.20
C VAL A 302 -11.49 -25.55 -25.21
N SER A 303 -10.49 -24.80 -25.63
CA SER A 303 -9.10 -25.27 -25.60
C SER A 303 -8.63 -25.56 -24.18
N ASP A 304 -7.71 -26.49 -24.04
CA ASP A 304 -7.00 -26.69 -22.78
C ASP A 304 -6.27 -25.42 -22.36
N ILE A 305 -6.26 -25.13 -21.06
CA ILE A 305 -5.70 -23.92 -20.49
C ILE A 305 -4.37 -24.26 -19.83
N ALA A 306 -3.35 -23.45 -20.11
CA ALA A 306 -2.10 -23.55 -19.36
C ALA A 306 -2.37 -23.12 -17.91
N GLY A 307 -2.14 -24.00 -16.95
CA GLY A 307 -2.19 -23.67 -15.53
C GLY A 307 -1.12 -22.62 -15.22
N ALA A 308 -1.48 -21.56 -14.50
CA ALA A 308 -0.49 -20.65 -13.94
C ALA A 308 0.28 -21.40 -12.84
N PRO A 309 1.63 -21.37 -12.85
CA PRO A 309 2.41 -21.99 -11.78
C PRO A 309 2.32 -21.21 -10.46
N GLU A 310 1.83 -19.97 -10.53
CA GLU A 310 1.66 -19.06 -9.40
C GLU A 310 0.19 -18.98 -8.99
N ASP A 311 -0.07 -19.21 -7.72
CA ASP A 311 -1.34 -18.83 -7.12
C ASP A 311 -1.25 -17.37 -6.62
N ARG A 312 -2.23 -16.52 -6.96
CA ARG A 312 -2.33 -15.18 -6.40
C ARG A 312 -2.70 -15.28 -4.92
N ASN A 313 -1.72 -15.33 -4.04
CA ASN A 313 -1.96 -15.25 -2.62
C ASN A 313 -2.22 -13.79 -2.20
N ARG A 314 -3.51 -13.46 -2.01
CA ARG A 314 -3.96 -12.10 -1.66
C ARG A 314 -3.52 -11.65 -0.26
N THR A 315 -3.00 -12.57 0.57
CA THR A 315 -2.50 -12.25 1.92
C THR A 315 -1.01 -11.94 1.96
N ALA A 316 -0.29 -12.21 0.87
CA ALA A 316 1.15 -12.01 0.81
C ALA A 316 1.52 -10.53 0.57
N PRO A 317 2.49 -9.97 1.31
CA PRO A 317 2.93 -8.59 1.11
C PRO A 317 3.73 -8.40 -0.18
N ILE A 318 4.47 -9.42 -0.63
CA ILE A 318 5.29 -9.35 -1.85
C ILE A 318 5.19 -10.69 -2.62
N PRO A 319 4.07 -10.92 -3.35
CA PRO A 319 3.90 -12.12 -4.16
C PRO A 319 4.61 -12.02 -5.52
N PHE A 320 5.09 -13.20 -5.99
CA PHE A 320 5.51 -13.40 -7.37
C PHE A 320 4.30 -13.47 -8.30
N CYS A 321 4.30 -12.70 -9.38
CA CYS A 321 3.21 -12.61 -10.36
C CYS A 321 3.66 -13.06 -11.77
N GLY A 322 4.55 -14.04 -11.86
CA GLY A 322 4.97 -14.67 -13.13
C GLY A 322 6.11 -13.96 -13.88
N ASN A 323 6.13 -12.64 -13.85
CA ASN A 323 7.19 -11.83 -14.49
C ASN A 323 7.54 -10.55 -13.71
N ARG A 324 7.08 -10.43 -12.47
CA ARG A 324 7.28 -9.30 -11.58
C ARG A 324 6.93 -9.71 -10.15
N PHE A 325 7.26 -8.85 -9.21
CA PHE A 325 6.76 -8.93 -7.84
C PHE A 325 5.84 -7.74 -7.56
N GLU A 326 4.80 -7.98 -6.79
CA GLU A 326 3.83 -6.96 -6.43
C GLU A 326 4.05 -6.53 -4.96
N PHE A 327 4.42 -5.29 -4.72
CA PHE A 327 4.48 -4.77 -3.36
C PHE A 327 3.10 -4.24 -2.97
N ARG A 328 2.31 -5.07 -2.26
CA ARG A 328 0.89 -4.86 -1.95
C ARG A 328 0.62 -3.99 -0.74
N ALA A 329 1.63 -3.76 0.08
CA ALA A 329 1.48 -3.12 1.38
C ALA A 329 1.41 -1.58 1.33
N VAL A 330 1.65 -0.95 0.18
CA VAL A 330 1.59 0.50 0.01
C VAL A 330 0.14 0.98 0.13
N GLY A 331 -0.09 2.04 0.92
CA GLY A 331 -1.41 2.64 1.10
C GLY A 331 -1.87 3.46 -0.10
N SER A 332 -3.17 3.54 -0.33
CA SER A 332 -3.77 4.22 -1.49
C SER A 332 -3.50 5.73 -1.51
N SER A 333 -3.38 6.37 -0.36
CA SER A 333 -3.08 7.81 -0.26
C SER A 333 -1.60 8.13 -0.45
N GLN A 334 -0.70 7.13 -0.35
CA GLN A 334 0.74 7.34 -0.35
C GLN A 334 1.29 7.67 -1.74
N ASN A 335 2.40 8.44 -1.77
CA ASN A 335 3.29 8.48 -2.92
C ASN A 335 4.12 7.19 -2.98
N ILE A 336 4.11 6.50 -4.12
CA ILE A 336 4.88 5.25 -4.30
C ILE A 336 6.39 5.48 -4.38
N ALA A 337 6.85 6.71 -4.52
CA ALA A 337 8.28 7.03 -4.72
C ALA A 337 9.15 6.55 -3.55
N PHE A 338 8.73 6.81 -2.30
CA PHE A 338 9.51 6.42 -1.14
C PHE A 338 9.53 4.91 -0.88
N PRO A 339 8.40 4.18 -0.90
CA PRO A 339 8.41 2.72 -0.84
C PRO A 339 9.31 2.07 -1.89
N LEU A 340 9.28 2.58 -3.12
CA LEU A 340 10.11 2.05 -4.21
C LEU A 340 11.58 2.47 -4.10
N ALA A 341 11.88 3.64 -3.55
CA ALA A 341 13.24 4.03 -3.21
C ALA A 341 13.88 3.06 -2.21
N VAL A 342 13.13 2.71 -1.17
CA VAL A 342 13.56 1.74 -0.15
C VAL A 342 13.72 0.34 -0.75
N LEU A 343 12.74 -0.13 -1.53
CA LEU A 343 12.79 -1.43 -2.19
C LEU A 343 14.00 -1.54 -3.14
N ASN A 344 14.22 -0.56 -4.02
CA ASN A 344 15.37 -0.53 -4.91
C ASN A 344 16.70 -0.57 -4.13
N THR A 345 16.79 0.17 -3.02
CA THR A 345 18.00 0.21 -2.17
C THR A 345 18.27 -1.13 -1.51
N ALA A 346 17.22 -1.76 -0.97
CA ALA A 346 17.32 -3.07 -0.32
C ALA A 346 17.71 -4.17 -1.33
N VAL A 347 17.16 -4.13 -2.56
CA VAL A 347 17.52 -5.08 -3.63
C VAL A 347 18.94 -4.82 -4.14
N ALA A 348 19.40 -3.57 -4.19
CA ALA A 348 20.80 -3.26 -4.51
C ALA A 348 21.75 -3.90 -3.47
N ASP A 349 21.39 -3.89 -2.19
CA ASP A 349 22.16 -4.59 -1.15
C ASP A 349 22.16 -6.11 -1.34
N GLY A 350 21.03 -6.69 -1.75
CA GLY A 350 20.96 -8.12 -2.11
C GLY A 350 21.85 -8.47 -3.31
N CYS A 351 21.88 -7.62 -4.35
CA CYS A 351 22.80 -7.79 -5.48
C CYS A 351 24.26 -7.68 -5.03
N ALA A 352 24.58 -6.72 -4.17
CA ALA A 352 25.91 -6.55 -3.59
C ALA A 352 26.33 -7.76 -2.75
N ALA A 353 25.43 -8.30 -1.91
CA ALA A 353 25.72 -9.46 -1.08
C ALA A 353 26.12 -10.71 -1.87
N ILE A 354 25.49 -10.93 -3.03
CA ILE A 354 25.87 -12.01 -3.95
C ILE A 354 27.20 -11.70 -4.63
N SER A 355 27.35 -10.49 -5.18
CA SER A 355 28.56 -10.05 -5.88
C SER A 355 29.81 -10.11 -4.98
N ASP A 356 29.71 -9.67 -3.73
CA ASP A 356 30.80 -9.69 -2.76
C ASP A 356 31.30 -11.13 -2.50
N LYS A 357 30.39 -12.12 -2.43
CA LYS A 357 30.77 -13.53 -2.29
C LYS A 357 31.49 -14.07 -3.55
N VAL A 358 31.06 -13.66 -4.74
CA VAL A 358 31.75 -14.04 -5.99
C VAL A 358 33.14 -13.43 -6.06
N GLU A 359 33.30 -12.16 -5.70
CA GLU A 359 34.59 -11.48 -5.64
C GLU A 359 35.52 -12.08 -4.56
N ALA A 360 34.96 -12.63 -3.51
CA ALA A 360 35.69 -13.39 -2.49
C ALA A 360 36.10 -14.81 -2.96
N GLY A 361 35.74 -15.22 -4.20
CA GLY A 361 36.18 -16.48 -4.83
C GLY A 361 35.14 -17.58 -4.88
N ALA A 362 33.89 -17.33 -4.44
CA ALA A 362 32.82 -18.30 -4.64
C ALA A 362 32.39 -18.37 -6.12
N SER A 363 31.92 -19.53 -6.56
CA SER A 363 31.21 -19.57 -7.86
C SER A 363 29.90 -18.77 -7.77
N PRO A 364 29.38 -18.21 -8.88
CA PRO A 364 28.09 -17.52 -8.88
C PRO A 364 26.97 -18.38 -8.27
N ARG A 365 26.94 -19.67 -8.63
CA ARG A 365 25.98 -20.63 -8.08
C ARG A 365 26.09 -20.77 -6.55
N ASP A 366 27.30 -20.89 -6.01
CA ASP A 366 27.50 -21.10 -4.57
C ASP A 366 27.26 -19.80 -3.79
N ALA A 367 27.57 -18.64 -4.39
CA ALA A 367 27.23 -17.34 -3.83
C ALA A 367 25.72 -17.14 -3.69
N VAL A 368 24.96 -17.44 -4.75
CA VAL A 368 23.48 -17.40 -4.76
C VAL A 368 22.92 -18.37 -3.72
N ALA A 369 23.39 -19.63 -3.72
CA ALA A 369 22.93 -20.63 -2.76
C ALA A 369 23.15 -20.19 -1.29
N ALA A 370 24.32 -19.65 -0.99
CA ALA A 370 24.63 -19.17 0.36
C ALA A 370 23.72 -18.01 0.78
N VAL A 371 23.56 -16.98 -0.07
CA VAL A 371 22.68 -15.84 0.23
C VAL A 371 21.23 -16.30 0.38
N LEU A 372 20.78 -17.22 -0.47
CA LEU A 372 19.42 -17.75 -0.41
C LEU A 372 19.17 -18.58 0.86
N ALA A 373 20.11 -19.43 1.24
CA ALA A 373 20.02 -20.23 2.48
C ALA A 373 19.96 -19.34 3.72
N ASP A 374 20.80 -18.30 3.79
CA ASP A 374 20.82 -17.33 4.89
C ASP A 374 19.49 -16.56 5.04
N ASN A 375 18.74 -16.38 3.94
CA ASN A 375 17.52 -15.58 3.89
C ASN A 375 16.24 -16.41 3.64
N TRP A 376 16.35 -17.74 3.68
CA TRP A 376 15.21 -18.63 3.43
C TRP A 376 14.04 -18.45 4.40
N HIS A 377 14.34 -18.03 5.65
CA HIS A 377 13.34 -17.82 6.69
C HIS A 377 12.33 -16.69 6.36
N GLY A 378 12.63 -15.81 5.42
CA GLY A 378 11.72 -14.78 4.91
C GLY A 378 10.79 -15.26 3.80
N VAL A 379 10.97 -16.48 3.25
CA VAL A 379 10.08 -17.06 2.23
C VAL A 379 8.90 -17.74 2.92
N PHE A 380 7.67 -17.34 2.56
CA PHE A 380 6.45 -17.90 3.13
C PHE A 380 5.35 -18.01 2.06
N ASN A 381 4.81 -19.22 1.88
CA ASN A 381 3.80 -19.54 0.87
C ASN A 381 2.44 -19.94 1.47
N GLY A 382 2.20 -19.62 2.74
CA GLY A 382 0.95 -19.91 3.45
C GLY A 382 -0.02 -18.73 3.51
N ASP A 383 -1.05 -18.88 4.35
CA ASP A 383 -2.02 -17.84 4.64
C ASP A 383 -1.45 -16.81 5.63
N GLY A 384 -1.21 -15.58 5.17
CA GLY A 384 -0.68 -14.48 5.98
C GLY A 384 -1.63 -13.97 7.07
N TYR A 385 -2.91 -14.35 7.03
CA TYR A 385 -3.90 -13.93 8.04
C TYR A 385 -4.04 -14.92 9.18
N SER A 386 -3.43 -16.10 9.09
CA SER A 386 -3.55 -17.08 10.15
C SER A 386 -2.81 -16.66 11.43
N ASP A 387 -3.38 -17.00 12.59
CA ASP A 387 -2.72 -16.77 13.88
C ASP A 387 -1.42 -17.58 14.00
N GLU A 388 -1.36 -18.74 13.38
CA GLU A 388 -0.19 -19.60 13.29
C GLU A 388 0.96 -18.90 12.57
N TRP A 389 0.67 -18.11 11.52
CA TRP A 389 1.70 -17.36 10.82
C TRP A 389 2.38 -16.32 11.71
N ALA A 390 1.61 -15.59 12.50
CA ALA A 390 2.18 -14.59 13.40
C ALA A 390 3.14 -15.23 14.43
N ALA A 391 2.80 -16.42 14.93
CA ALA A 391 3.64 -17.18 15.84
C ALA A 391 4.90 -17.72 15.13
N GLU A 392 4.72 -18.34 13.96
CA GLU A 392 5.83 -18.87 13.15
C GLU A 392 6.80 -17.77 12.70
N ALA A 393 6.28 -16.62 12.30
CA ALA A 393 7.10 -15.47 11.92
C ALA A 393 8.00 -14.99 13.07
N ALA A 394 7.46 -14.96 14.30
CA ALA A 394 8.24 -14.64 15.50
C ALA A 394 9.33 -15.68 15.78
N GLU A 395 9.04 -16.97 15.62
CA GLU A 395 10.03 -18.05 15.76
C GLU A 395 11.13 -17.94 14.68
N ARG A 396 10.78 -17.51 13.46
CA ARG A 396 11.71 -17.25 12.36
C ARG A 396 12.51 -15.96 12.54
N GLY A 397 12.21 -15.13 13.56
CA GLY A 397 12.85 -13.85 13.80
C GLY A 397 12.37 -12.71 12.88
N LEU A 398 11.24 -12.88 12.21
CA LEU A 398 10.64 -11.85 11.37
C LEU A 398 9.94 -10.79 12.22
N LEU A 399 10.02 -9.53 11.79
CA LEU A 399 9.41 -8.41 12.48
C LEU A 399 7.91 -8.33 12.22
N ASN A 400 7.15 -7.94 13.26
CA ASN A 400 5.73 -7.65 13.16
C ASN A 400 5.46 -6.27 13.80
N LEU A 401 5.84 -5.20 13.09
CA LEU A 401 5.69 -3.81 13.53
C LEU A 401 4.29 -3.32 13.15
N LYS A 402 3.33 -3.50 14.06
CA LYS A 402 1.91 -3.30 13.78
C LYS A 402 1.51 -1.85 13.59
N THR A 403 2.20 -0.92 14.25
CA THR A 403 1.85 0.50 14.23
C THR A 403 2.93 1.34 13.55
N THR A 404 2.53 2.47 13.03
CA THR A 404 3.44 3.44 12.40
C THR A 404 4.53 3.91 13.36
N PRO A 405 4.27 4.29 14.63
CA PRO A 405 5.34 4.67 15.56
C PRO A 405 6.34 3.54 15.85
N GLU A 406 5.87 2.29 16.01
CA GLU A 406 6.77 1.12 16.17
C GLU A 406 7.69 0.95 14.96
N ALA A 407 7.16 1.11 13.75
CA ALA A 407 7.94 1.00 12.53
C ALA A 407 9.00 2.11 12.46
N TRP A 408 8.60 3.38 12.54
CA TRP A 408 9.51 4.51 12.42
C TRP A 408 10.54 4.60 13.54
N ALA A 409 10.29 4.01 14.72
CA ALA A 409 11.29 3.88 15.78
C ALA A 409 12.56 3.13 15.32
N THR A 410 12.44 2.26 14.29
CA THR A 410 13.57 1.47 13.77
C THR A 410 14.32 2.16 12.62
N PHE A 411 13.77 3.22 12.02
CA PHE A 411 14.25 3.77 10.76
C PHE A 411 15.69 4.31 10.80
N ASP A 412 16.07 4.95 11.90
CA ASP A 412 17.41 5.51 12.14
C ASP A 412 18.36 4.52 12.89
N ALA A 413 18.02 3.23 12.92
CA ALA A 413 18.93 2.23 13.46
C ALA A 413 20.26 2.24 12.68
N PRO A 414 21.42 2.01 13.34
CA PRO A 414 22.73 2.10 12.69
C PRO A 414 22.87 1.29 11.39
N LYS A 415 22.24 0.10 11.31
CA LYS A 415 22.25 -0.72 10.09
C LYS A 415 21.52 -0.05 8.94
N ASN A 416 20.44 0.66 9.21
CA ASN A 416 19.58 1.33 8.22
C ASN A 416 20.24 2.60 7.70
N VAL A 417 20.84 3.38 8.60
CA VAL A 417 21.68 4.52 8.21
C VAL A 417 22.82 4.05 7.31
N ALA A 418 23.53 2.99 7.71
CA ALA A 418 24.62 2.42 6.92
C ALA A 418 24.16 1.91 5.54
N LEU A 419 22.97 1.31 5.43
CA LEU A 419 22.37 0.89 4.17
C LEU A 419 22.20 2.09 3.22
N PHE A 420 21.53 3.14 3.67
CA PHE A 420 21.26 4.30 2.84
C PHE A 420 22.53 5.07 2.45
N GLU A 421 23.48 5.21 3.37
CA GLU A 421 24.78 5.86 3.10
C GLU A 421 25.63 5.04 2.13
N LYS A 422 25.68 3.70 2.28
CA LYS A 422 26.40 2.77 1.38
C LYS A 422 26.03 2.99 -0.07
N PHE A 423 24.75 3.21 -0.35
CA PHE A 423 24.23 3.38 -1.70
C PHE A 423 23.98 4.85 -2.09
N GLY A 424 24.29 5.79 -1.21
CA GLY A 424 24.14 7.22 -1.46
C GLY A 424 22.69 7.68 -1.64
N VAL A 425 21.72 6.95 -1.04
CA VAL A 425 20.29 7.24 -1.16
C VAL A 425 19.85 8.29 -0.16
N LEU A 426 20.18 8.11 1.12
CA LEU A 426 19.99 9.09 2.19
C LEU A 426 21.27 9.21 3.01
N SER A 427 21.61 10.42 3.45
CA SER A 427 22.60 10.65 4.50
C SER A 427 22.02 10.33 5.88
N ALA A 428 22.86 10.16 6.89
CA ALA A 428 22.42 10.00 8.27
C ALA A 428 21.48 11.12 8.73
N ALA A 429 21.77 12.37 8.36
CA ALA A 429 20.93 13.52 8.70
C ALA A 429 19.54 13.46 8.01
N GLU A 430 19.48 13.06 6.72
CA GLU A 430 18.23 12.88 6.00
C GLU A 430 17.40 11.73 6.61
N THR A 431 18.04 10.64 7.04
CA THR A 431 17.37 9.49 7.67
C THR A 431 16.71 9.90 8.99
N VAL A 432 17.41 10.58 9.88
CA VAL A 432 16.86 11.07 11.15
C VAL A 432 15.74 12.09 10.91
N ALA A 433 15.93 13.03 9.99
CA ALA A 433 14.92 14.04 9.68
C ALA A 433 13.61 13.40 9.17
N ARG A 434 13.68 12.39 8.30
CA ARG A 434 12.50 11.68 7.78
C ARG A 434 11.74 10.93 8.88
N LYS A 435 12.45 10.30 9.82
CA LYS A 435 11.82 9.68 10.99
C LYS A 435 10.99 10.68 11.77
N ASN A 436 11.61 11.82 12.14
CA ASN A 436 10.94 12.82 12.95
C ASN A 436 9.72 13.42 12.22
N ILE A 437 9.88 13.74 10.92
CA ILE A 437 8.76 14.25 10.10
C ILE A 437 7.62 13.24 10.01
N ALA A 438 7.91 11.94 9.88
CA ALA A 438 6.88 10.91 9.77
C ALA A 438 6.12 10.72 11.10
N LEU A 439 6.82 10.76 12.24
CA LEU A 439 6.20 10.69 13.58
C LEU A 439 5.33 11.91 13.86
N ASP A 440 5.81 13.10 13.51
CA ASP A 440 5.06 14.35 13.64
C ASP A 440 3.80 14.35 12.75
N ALA A 441 3.94 13.94 11.48
CA ALA A 441 2.80 13.79 10.56
C ALA A 441 1.77 12.77 11.06
N TYR A 442 2.22 11.66 11.67
CA TYR A 442 1.33 10.68 12.30
C TYR A 442 0.53 11.31 13.45
N THR A 443 1.22 11.98 14.36
CA THR A 443 0.60 12.65 15.52
C THR A 443 -0.42 13.70 15.07
N MET A 444 -0.03 14.58 14.14
CA MET A 444 -0.94 15.60 13.59
C MET A 444 -2.19 14.98 12.94
N SER A 445 -2.03 13.89 12.21
CA SER A 445 -3.17 13.21 11.58
C SER A 445 -4.18 12.70 12.62
N ILE A 446 -3.70 12.03 13.67
CA ILE A 446 -4.58 11.49 14.73
C ILE A 446 -5.16 12.61 15.59
N GLU A 447 -4.44 13.69 15.83
CA GLU A 447 -4.93 14.87 16.53
C GLU A 447 -6.06 15.57 15.75
N ILE A 448 -5.91 15.72 14.43
CA ILE A 448 -6.97 16.26 13.55
C ILE A 448 -8.21 15.36 13.57
N GLU A 449 -8.04 14.04 13.50
CA GLU A 449 -9.15 13.10 13.60
C GLU A 449 -9.86 13.21 14.95
N GLY A 450 -9.12 13.20 16.06
CA GLY A 450 -9.67 13.33 17.40
C GLY A 450 -10.41 14.65 17.61
N GLY A 451 -9.83 15.77 17.17
CA GLY A 451 -10.44 17.09 17.23
C GLY A 451 -11.70 17.21 16.36
N SER A 452 -11.68 16.64 15.16
CA SER A 452 -12.84 16.60 14.25
C SER A 452 -13.97 15.76 14.85
N LEU A 453 -13.65 14.57 15.38
CA LEU A 453 -14.61 13.72 16.07
C LEU A 453 -15.24 14.44 17.28
N LEU A 454 -14.42 15.05 18.13
CA LEU A 454 -14.91 15.80 19.30
C LEU A 454 -15.86 16.93 18.88
N LYS A 455 -15.51 17.70 17.84
CA LYS A 455 -16.37 18.74 17.30
C LYS A 455 -17.72 18.20 16.79
N MET A 456 -17.70 17.10 16.04
CA MET A 456 -18.93 16.45 15.54
C MET A 456 -19.84 15.98 16.68
N LEU A 457 -19.25 15.38 17.72
CA LEU A 457 -19.98 14.94 18.91
C LEU A 457 -20.62 16.11 19.65
N ASP A 458 -19.85 17.15 19.96
CA ASP A 458 -20.32 18.29 20.74
C ASP A 458 -21.38 19.13 20.02
N THR A 459 -21.21 19.36 18.71
CA THR A 459 -22.03 20.36 18.00
C THR A 459 -23.24 19.79 17.29
N ALA A 460 -23.27 18.48 17.02
CA ALA A 460 -24.36 17.86 16.27
C ALA A 460 -24.90 16.59 16.93
N VAL A 461 -24.05 15.60 17.27
CA VAL A 461 -24.51 14.32 17.79
C VAL A 461 -25.18 14.49 19.14
N MET A 462 -24.52 15.12 20.14
CA MET A 462 -25.08 15.29 21.47
C MET A 462 -26.41 16.07 21.50
N PRO A 463 -26.56 17.18 20.74
CA PRO A 463 -27.87 17.84 20.59
C PRO A 463 -28.95 16.97 19.98
N ALA A 464 -28.62 16.15 18.96
CA ALA A 464 -29.57 15.22 18.34
C ALA A 464 -30.03 14.13 19.32
N LEU A 465 -29.08 13.52 20.07
CA LEU A 465 -29.38 12.50 21.07
C LEU A 465 -30.25 13.05 22.22
N ALA A 466 -29.97 14.29 22.68
CA ALA A 466 -30.78 14.93 23.72
C ALA A 466 -32.23 15.12 23.24
N LYS A 467 -32.43 15.56 22.00
CA LYS A 467 -33.77 15.74 21.43
C LYS A 467 -34.48 14.40 21.18
N ASP A 468 -33.77 13.38 20.72
CA ASP A 468 -34.31 12.03 20.55
C ASP A 468 -34.80 11.46 21.87
N LEU A 469 -34.02 11.63 22.94
CA LEU A 469 -34.38 11.16 24.27
C LEU A 469 -35.68 11.80 24.79
N GLU A 470 -35.94 13.10 24.51
CA GLU A 470 -37.20 13.77 24.84
C GLU A 470 -38.41 13.10 24.16
N ASN A 471 -38.26 12.67 22.89
CA ASN A 471 -39.33 12.03 22.11
C ASN A 471 -39.72 10.67 22.68
N TYR A 472 -38.80 9.95 23.33
CA TYR A 472 -38.98 8.58 23.82
C TYR A 472 -39.17 8.48 25.34
N GLN A 473 -39.30 9.60 26.07
CA GLN A 473 -39.42 9.63 27.56
C GLN A 473 -40.52 8.71 28.11
N ASN A 474 -41.61 8.53 27.37
CA ASN A 474 -42.79 7.79 27.83
C ASN A 474 -43.07 6.53 27.02
N PHE A 475 -42.09 6.08 26.22
CA PHE A 475 -42.26 4.92 25.34
C PHE A 475 -41.13 3.91 25.59
N ASP A 476 -41.50 2.72 26.06
CA ASP A 476 -40.54 1.62 26.16
C ASP A 476 -40.41 0.95 24.78
N ALA A 477 -39.29 1.26 24.09
CA ALA A 477 -38.93 0.65 22.81
C ALA A 477 -38.10 -0.64 22.97
N GLY A 478 -37.97 -1.17 24.21
CA GLY A 478 -37.13 -2.33 24.48
C GLY A 478 -35.62 -2.09 24.37
N VAL A 479 -35.19 -0.84 24.29
CA VAL A 479 -33.78 -0.44 24.18
C VAL A 479 -33.48 0.65 25.20
N ASP A 480 -32.41 0.49 25.97
CA ASP A 480 -31.93 1.51 26.92
C ASP A 480 -31.20 2.67 26.17
N ARG A 481 -32.00 3.58 25.57
CA ARG A 481 -31.45 4.79 24.93
C ARG A 481 -30.71 5.69 25.91
N ALA A 482 -31.23 5.83 27.13
CA ALA A 482 -30.61 6.73 28.12
C ALA A 482 -29.22 6.25 28.54
N GLY A 483 -29.06 4.95 28.78
CA GLY A 483 -27.76 4.36 29.10
C GLY A 483 -26.78 4.43 27.94
N LEU A 484 -27.25 4.17 26.71
CA LEU A 484 -26.42 4.28 25.51
C LEU A 484 -25.95 5.74 25.27
N TYR A 485 -26.85 6.72 25.35
CA TYR A 485 -26.53 8.12 25.12
C TYR A 485 -25.63 8.70 26.24
N ALA A 486 -25.79 8.22 27.48
CA ALA A 486 -24.86 8.52 28.57
C ALA A 486 -23.45 7.96 28.28
N SER A 487 -23.36 6.79 27.62
CA SER A 487 -22.07 6.21 27.20
C SER A 487 -21.40 7.06 26.13
N VAL A 488 -22.13 7.61 25.16
CA VAL A 488 -21.62 8.57 24.18
C VAL A 488 -21.07 9.81 24.88
N ALA A 489 -21.84 10.40 25.84
CA ALA A 489 -21.40 11.58 26.59
C ALA A 489 -20.14 11.31 27.43
N SER A 490 -20.07 10.16 28.10
CA SER A 490 -18.88 9.75 28.85
C SER A 490 -17.66 9.56 27.97
N GLY A 491 -17.84 8.87 26.82
CA GLY A 491 -16.79 8.69 25.83
C GLY A 491 -16.27 10.01 25.25
N THR A 492 -17.18 10.96 24.99
CA THR A 492 -16.81 12.32 24.52
C THR A 492 -15.90 13.04 25.53
N ASN A 493 -16.19 12.93 26.82
CA ASN A 493 -15.33 13.52 27.85
C ASN A 493 -13.97 12.81 27.97
N THR A 494 -13.93 11.50 27.80
CA THR A 494 -12.68 10.72 27.75
C THR A 494 -11.83 11.15 26.56
N LEU A 495 -12.43 11.30 25.38
CA LEU A 495 -11.76 11.77 24.18
C LEU A 495 -11.16 13.18 24.37
N ARG A 496 -11.91 14.10 24.98
CA ARG A 496 -11.44 15.46 25.30
C ARG A 496 -10.20 15.42 26.19
N THR A 497 -10.25 14.62 27.26
CA THR A 497 -9.12 14.47 28.17
C THR A 497 -7.89 13.84 27.45
N ALA A 498 -8.12 12.90 26.56
CA ALA A 498 -7.04 12.29 25.78
C ALA A 498 -6.39 13.29 24.82
N LEU A 499 -7.17 14.15 24.17
CA LEU A 499 -6.64 15.22 23.30
C LEU A 499 -5.79 16.24 24.08
N ASP A 500 -6.26 16.66 25.25
CA ASP A 500 -5.53 17.62 26.11
C ASP A 500 -4.24 17.02 26.71
N GLY A 501 -4.09 15.70 26.67
CA GLY A 501 -2.99 14.96 27.29
C GLY A 501 -1.83 14.59 26.36
N ILE A 502 -1.81 15.01 25.08
CA ILE A 502 -0.74 14.69 24.13
C ILE A 502 0.59 15.28 24.63
N PRO A 503 1.64 14.44 24.85
CA PRO A 503 2.90 14.93 25.38
C PRO A 503 3.77 15.61 24.30
N GLU A 504 4.80 16.32 24.72
CA GLU A 504 5.83 16.87 23.83
C GLU A 504 6.78 15.76 23.34
N GLY A 505 7.35 15.94 22.15
CA GLY A 505 8.33 15.06 21.52
C GLY A 505 7.71 14.03 20.57
N GLU A 506 8.29 13.89 19.38
CA GLU A 506 7.70 13.21 18.24
C GLU A 506 7.36 11.74 18.53
N GLN A 507 8.29 10.95 19.10
CA GLN A 507 8.04 9.55 19.42
C GLN A 507 7.03 9.41 20.57
N ALA A 508 7.16 10.21 21.62
CA ALA A 508 6.29 10.12 22.80
C ALA A 508 4.83 10.50 22.45
N ALA A 509 4.65 11.53 21.63
CA ALA A 509 3.33 11.96 21.14
C ALA A 509 2.70 10.88 20.22
N ALA A 510 3.48 10.30 19.31
CA ALA A 510 3.00 9.27 18.43
C ALA A 510 2.62 7.98 19.19
N ASP A 511 3.42 7.56 20.17
CA ASP A 511 3.12 6.41 21.04
C ASP A 511 1.86 6.66 21.89
N TYR A 512 1.70 7.88 22.39
CA TYR A 512 0.49 8.29 23.12
C TYR A 512 -0.76 8.23 22.23
N CYS A 513 -0.65 8.66 20.98
CA CYS A 513 -1.76 8.55 20.02
C CYS A 513 -2.18 7.10 19.84
N VAL A 514 -1.24 6.14 19.73
CA VAL A 514 -1.56 4.70 19.64
C VAL A 514 -2.17 4.17 20.93
N GLY A 515 -1.56 4.47 22.06
CA GLY A 515 -1.91 3.83 23.35
C GLY A 515 -3.09 4.49 24.10
N THR A 516 -3.45 5.74 23.76
CA THR A 516 -4.45 6.52 24.52
C THR A 516 -5.49 7.18 23.63
N LEU A 517 -5.08 7.98 22.65
CA LEU A 517 -6.04 8.80 21.89
C LEU A 517 -6.88 7.93 20.94
N LYS A 518 -6.27 7.05 20.13
CA LYS A 518 -7.03 6.13 19.25
C LYS A 518 -7.99 5.21 20.03
N PRO A 519 -7.61 4.55 21.12
CA PRO A 519 -8.55 3.80 21.95
C PRO A 519 -9.73 4.62 22.47
N ALA A 520 -9.52 5.90 22.85
CA ALA A 520 -10.60 6.80 23.27
C ALA A 520 -11.55 7.13 22.10
N MET A 521 -11.01 7.36 20.90
CA MET A 521 -11.79 7.56 19.68
C MET A 521 -12.62 6.32 19.33
N ASP A 522 -12.01 5.15 19.36
CA ASP A 522 -12.67 3.88 19.04
C ASP A 522 -13.80 3.56 20.04
N ALA A 523 -13.57 3.79 21.33
CA ALA A 523 -14.57 3.54 22.36
C ALA A 523 -15.80 4.44 22.19
N VAL A 524 -15.63 5.74 21.93
CA VAL A 524 -16.78 6.62 21.70
C VAL A 524 -17.47 6.32 20.37
N ARG A 525 -16.73 5.93 19.33
CA ARG A 525 -17.30 5.51 18.06
C ARG A 525 -18.25 4.33 18.22
N VAL A 526 -17.88 3.28 18.95
CA VAL A 526 -18.72 2.11 19.17
C VAL A 526 -20.09 2.50 19.75
N ALA A 527 -20.13 3.38 20.76
CA ALA A 527 -21.37 3.86 21.33
C ALA A 527 -22.16 4.76 20.35
N THR A 528 -21.46 5.60 19.61
CA THR A 528 -22.06 6.55 18.66
C THR A 528 -22.67 5.84 17.47
N ASP A 529 -21.99 4.83 16.90
CA ASP A 529 -22.51 4.02 15.77
C ASP A 529 -23.76 3.21 16.18
N GLN A 530 -23.85 2.78 17.45
CA GLN A 530 -25.08 2.18 17.97
C GLN A 530 -26.21 3.21 18.12
N ALA A 531 -25.88 4.42 18.56
CA ALA A 531 -26.84 5.50 18.73
C ALA A 531 -27.41 5.97 17.38
N GLU A 532 -26.62 5.97 16.30
CA GLU A 532 -27.05 6.30 14.93
C GLU A 532 -28.24 5.43 14.49
N ASN A 533 -28.22 4.13 14.79
CA ASN A 533 -29.30 3.21 14.44
C ASN A 533 -30.62 3.45 15.21
N LEU A 534 -30.59 4.28 16.25
CA LEU A 534 -31.74 4.55 17.12
C LEU A 534 -32.26 6.00 17.02
N CYS A 535 -31.40 6.95 16.70
CA CYS A 535 -31.72 8.37 16.69
C CYS A 535 -32.48 8.74 15.41
N GLU A 536 -33.73 9.18 15.55
CA GLU A 536 -34.61 9.50 14.43
C GLU A 536 -34.05 10.63 13.53
N ASN A 537 -33.46 11.65 14.13
CA ASN A 537 -32.93 12.80 13.42
C ASN A 537 -31.38 12.82 13.51
N TRP A 538 -30.74 11.75 13.04
CA TRP A 538 -29.29 11.67 13.00
C TRP A 538 -28.72 12.82 12.14
N PRO A 539 -27.66 13.50 12.60
CA PRO A 539 -27.24 14.77 11.97
C PRO A 539 -26.36 14.60 10.72
N TYR A 540 -25.93 13.40 10.38
CA TYR A 540 -24.99 13.17 9.27
C TYR A 540 -25.49 12.11 8.30
N PRO A 541 -25.18 12.21 6.99
CA PRO A 541 -25.43 11.13 6.05
C PRO A 541 -24.78 9.83 6.49
N SER A 542 -25.51 8.73 6.41
CA SER A 542 -25.00 7.40 6.70
C SER A 542 -24.10 6.89 5.58
N TYR A 543 -23.36 5.81 5.84
CA TYR A 543 -22.59 5.12 4.80
C TYR A 543 -23.49 4.69 3.63
N GLN A 544 -24.71 4.24 3.91
CA GLN A 544 -25.67 3.85 2.89
C GLN A 544 -26.09 5.05 2.01
N ASP A 545 -26.28 6.24 2.59
CA ASP A 545 -26.63 7.46 1.84
C ASP A 545 -25.48 7.88 0.92
N LEU A 546 -24.24 7.83 1.39
CA LEU A 546 -23.06 8.16 0.61
C LEU A 546 -22.92 7.28 -0.65
N LEU A 547 -23.31 6.01 -0.59
CA LEU A 547 -23.15 5.03 -1.64
C LEU A 547 -24.44 4.56 -2.30
N PHE A 548 -25.58 5.12 -1.94
CA PHE A 548 -26.91 4.69 -2.39
C PHE A 548 -27.03 4.54 -3.91
N ASN A 549 -26.56 5.50 -4.67
CA ASN A 549 -26.59 5.48 -6.13
C ASN A 549 -25.67 4.43 -6.77
N HIS A 550 -24.73 3.87 -6.01
CA HIS A 550 -23.80 2.86 -6.49
C HIS A 550 -24.27 1.44 -6.16
N GLN A 551 -25.01 1.28 -5.06
CA GLN A 551 -25.44 -0.05 -4.57
C GLN A 551 -26.70 -0.56 -5.26
N THR A 552 -27.63 0.31 -5.60
CA THR A 552 -28.97 -0.10 -6.10
C THR A 552 -28.95 -0.74 -7.47
N GLU A 553 -28.01 -0.36 -8.34
CA GLU A 553 -27.90 -0.93 -9.68
C GLU A 553 -26.91 -2.11 -9.77
N ALA A 554 -26.07 -2.30 -8.78
CA ALA A 554 -25.13 -3.42 -8.74
C ALA A 554 -25.81 -4.81 -8.62
N VAL A 555 -27.10 -4.87 -8.33
CA VAL A 555 -27.85 -6.11 -8.01
C VAL A 555 -28.82 -6.52 -9.12
N ASN A 556 -29.09 -5.64 -10.02
CA ASN A 556 -29.93 -5.90 -11.17
C ASN A 556 -29.06 -6.23 -12.38
#